data_77ca6808a6026e5e4947570351e5a84b
#
_entry.id   77ca6808a6026e5e4947570351e5a84b
#
_cell.length_a   1.000
_cell.length_b   1.000
_cell.length_c   1.000
_cell.angle_alpha   90.00
_cell.angle_beta   90.00
_cell.angle_gamma   90.00
#
_symmetry.space_group_name_H-M   'P 1'
#
loop_
_entity.id
_entity.type
_entity.pdbx_description
1 polymer ?
#
loop_
_entity_poly.entity_id
_entity_poly.type
_entity_poly.pdbx_seq_one_letter_code
_entity_poly.pdbx_strand_id
1 'polypeptide(L)'
;MEFNILPVLSPEEVERFVTDLSRATFVDGKATAVGAAREVKHNLQAERSAANSAALDETIFSALQRNKEFQSFAFPKRILPPSYARYERGMQYGTHIDGAVMAGIRTDLAMTLFLSSPETYDGGELVIEFASGEQEIKLAAGEAVVYPATTLHRVAPVTRGTRLVAVTWIQCAVREERVRSVLYDLSRAVSHAEAAKDAEQTLLLSKCFHNLLRCVVEP
;
A
#
# COMPACT_ATOMS: atom_id res chain seq x y z
N MET A 1 -15.05 -1.88 2.46
CA MET A 1 -14.10 -1.20 3.38
C MET A 1 -13.24 -0.30 2.52
N GLU A 2 -13.14 0.99 2.86
CA GLU A 2 -12.52 1.98 1.98
C GLU A 2 -10.99 1.87 1.95
N PHE A 3 -10.32 1.67 3.09
CA PHE A 3 -8.87 1.48 3.19
C PHE A 3 -8.48 0.82 4.51
N ASN A 4 -7.21 0.38 4.62
CA ASN A 4 -6.64 -0.11 5.87
C ASN A 4 -5.27 0.55 6.13
N ILE A 5 -4.99 0.88 7.40
CA ILE A 5 -3.70 1.38 7.86
C ILE A 5 -3.06 0.31 8.74
N LEU A 6 -1.79 0.01 8.47
CA LEU A 6 -1.08 -1.05 9.18
C LEU A 6 0.41 -0.74 9.34
N PRO A 7 1.03 -1.16 10.46
CA PRO A 7 2.48 -1.10 10.61
C PRO A 7 3.13 -2.15 9.70
N VAL A 8 4.17 -1.75 8.97
CA VAL A 8 4.92 -2.62 8.05
C VAL A 8 6.36 -2.77 8.47
N LEU A 9 7.06 -1.67 8.76
CA LEU A 9 8.47 -1.66 9.11
C LEU A 9 8.69 -1.23 10.56
N SER A 10 9.68 -1.82 11.21
CA SER A 10 10.17 -1.34 12.50
C SER A 10 10.94 -0.02 12.35
N PRO A 11 11.14 0.76 13.44
CA PRO A 11 11.96 1.96 13.38
C PRO A 11 13.38 1.71 12.85
N GLU A 12 14.00 0.59 13.19
CA GLU A 12 15.35 0.21 12.73
C GLU A 12 15.36 -0.14 11.24
N GLU A 13 14.28 -0.76 10.73
CA GLU A 13 14.13 -1.01 9.30
C GLU A 13 13.94 0.29 8.55
N VAL A 14 13.12 1.21 9.04
CA VAL A 14 12.94 2.55 8.45
C VAL A 14 14.26 3.31 8.36
N GLU A 15 15.06 3.33 9.43
CA GLU A 15 16.37 4.01 9.44
C GLU A 15 17.30 3.46 8.36
N ARG A 16 17.35 2.13 8.20
CA ARG A 16 18.11 1.48 7.11
C ARG A 16 17.58 1.89 5.73
N PHE A 17 16.26 1.89 5.54
CA PHE A 17 15.65 2.34 4.28
C PHE A 17 16.03 3.78 3.93
N VAL A 18 15.91 4.71 4.87
CA VAL A 18 16.26 6.12 4.67
C VAL A 18 17.75 6.26 4.35
N THR A 19 18.62 5.53 5.04
CA THR A 19 20.07 5.53 4.80
C THR A 19 20.40 5.03 3.39
N ASP A 20 19.83 3.90 2.97
CA ASP A 20 20.09 3.33 1.65
C ASP A 20 19.54 4.21 0.52
N LEU A 21 18.34 4.74 0.70
CA LEU A 21 17.72 5.66 -0.27
C LEU A 21 18.40 7.04 -0.32
N SER A 22 19.10 7.47 0.74
CA SER A 22 19.90 8.71 0.70
C SER A 22 21.08 8.62 -0.27
N ARG A 23 21.55 7.40 -0.58
CA ARG A 23 22.64 7.11 -1.52
C ARG A 23 22.15 6.76 -2.92
N ALA A 24 20.84 6.61 -3.10
CA ALA A 24 20.27 6.25 -4.39
C ALA A 24 20.23 7.45 -5.34
N THR A 25 20.39 7.17 -6.62
CA THR A 25 20.12 8.15 -7.68
C THR A 25 18.62 8.30 -7.84
N PHE A 26 18.13 9.53 -7.83
CA PHE A 26 16.73 9.86 -8.09
C PHE A 26 16.59 10.59 -9.42
N VAL A 27 15.63 10.16 -10.22
CA VAL A 27 15.31 10.71 -11.54
C VAL A 27 13.88 11.24 -11.58
N ASP A 28 13.54 12.00 -12.62
CA ASP A 28 12.19 12.53 -12.83
C ASP A 28 11.17 11.38 -12.88
N GLY A 29 10.22 11.40 -11.95
CA GLY A 29 9.18 10.38 -11.83
C GLY A 29 8.19 10.34 -13.01
N LYS A 30 8.15 11.36 -13.86
CA LYS A 30 7.34 11.36 -15.10
C LYS A 30 7.67 10.19 -16.01
N ALA A 31 8.89 9.66 -15.96
CA ALA A 31 9.32 8.52 -16.77
C ALA A 31 8.50 7.25 -16.52
N THR A 32 7.88 7.11 -15.35
CA THR A 32 7.12 5.92 -14.94
C THR A 32 5.60 6.10 -15.05
N ALA A 33 5.12 7.29 -15.40
CA ALA A 33 3.71 7.59 -15.59
C ALA A 33 3.36 7.66 -17.08
N VAL A 34 2.13 7.31 -17.42
CA VAL A 34 1.61 7.34 -18.79
C VAL A 34 0.32 8.16 -18.86
N GLY A 35 0.01 8.67 -20.06
CA GLY A 35 -1.22 9.42 -20.31
C GLY A 35 -1.37 10.66 -19.42
N ALA A 36 -2.59 10.96 -19.00
CA ALA A 36 -2.91 12.16 -18.21
C ALA A 36 -2.18 12.20 -16.85
N ALA A 37 -1.94 11.04 -16.23
CA ALA A 37 -1.22 10.96 -14.97
C ALA A 37 0.22 11.49 -15.06
N ARG A 38 0.86 11.38 -16.24
CA ARG A 38 2.21 11.91 -16.49
C ARG A 38 2.26 13.44 -16.42
N GLU A 39 1.23 14.11 -16.94
CA GLU A 39 1.19 15.57 -17.02
C GLU A 39 1.13 16.24 -15.64
N VAL A 40 0.49 15.56 -14.69
CA VAL A 40 0.28 16.07 -13.34
C VAL A 40 1.28 15.53 -12.30
N LYS A 41 2.25 14.69 -12.74
CA LYS A 41 3.27 14.09 -11.88
C LYS A 41 4.50 14.98 -11.80
N HIS A 42 4.82 15.43 -10.59
CA HIS A 42 6.02 16.20 -10.30
C HIS A 42 6.66 15.65 -9.02
N ASN A 43 7.48 14.63 -9.16
CA ASN A 43 8.25 14.00 -8.09
C ASN A 43 9.52 13.37 -8.64
N LEU A 44 10.34 12.83 -7.76
CA LEU A 44 11.51 12.05 -8.08
C LEU A 44 11.26 10.58 -7.72
N GLN A 45 11.88 9.67 -8.46
CA GLN A 45 11.86 8.24 -8.18
C GLN A 45 13.28 7.69 -8.17
N ALA A 46 13.57 6.79 -7.22
CA ALA A 46 14.85 6.12 -7.19
C ALA A 46 15.03 5.24 -8.42
N GLU A 47 16.17 5.36 -9.08
CA GLU A 47 16.55 4.42 -10.14
C GLU A 47 16.69 3.02 -9.56
N ARG A 48 16.09 2.04 -10.22
CA ARG A 48 16.24 0.64 -9.85
C ARG A 48 17.60 0.12 -10.31
N SER A 49 18.58 0.13 -9.41
CA SER A 49 19.81 -0.63 -9.61
C SER A 49 19.66 -2.01 -8.97
N ALA A 50 20.12 -3.04 -9.68
CA ALA A 50 19.87 -4.43 -9.29
C ALA A 50 20.36 -4.83 -7.87
N ALA A 51 21.38 -4.14 -7.33
CA ALA A 51 21.96 -4.51 -6.04
C ALA A 51 21.21 -3.95 -4.81
N ASN A 52 20.77 -2.68 -4.86
CA ASN A 52 20.18 -2.02 -3.68
C ASN A 52 18.66 -2.15 -3.63
N SER A 53 17.98 -2.14 -4.78
CA SER A 53 16.50 -2.25 -4.81
C SER A 53 16.02 -3.62 -4.35
N ALA A 54 16.73 -4.71 -4.67
CA ALA A 54 16.30 -6.06 -4.32
C ALA A 54 16.24 -6.31 -2.81
N ALA A 55 17.22 -5.81 -2.05
CA ALA A 55 17.25 -5.97 -0.59
C ALA A 55 16.13 -5.18 0.09
N LEU A 56 15.85 -3.96 -0.39
CA LEU A 56 14.76 -3.13 0.12
C LEU A 56 13.40 -3.77 -0.20
N ASP A 57 13.21 -4.24 -1.45
CA ASP A 57 11.99 -4.92 -1.87
C ASP A 57 11.73 -6.18 -1.02
N GLU A 58 12.76 -7.01 -0.77
CA GLU A 58 12.66 -8.23 0.03
C GLU A 58 12.26 -7.92 1.48
N THR A 59 12.77 -6.84 2.06
CA THR A 59 12.39 -6.41 3.41
C THR A 59 10.90 -6.09 3.47
N ILE A 60 10.37 -5.33 2.48
CA ILE A 60 8.92 -5.01 2.42
C ILE A 60 8.12 -6.29 2.20
N PHE A 61 8.50 -7.15 1.25
CA PHE A 61 7.77 -8.38 0.96
C PHE A 61 7.73 -9.31 2.17
N SER A 62 8.86 -9.50 2.85
CA SER A 62 8.93 -10.31 4.07
C SER A 62 8.06 -9.72 5.19
N ALA A 63 8.05 -8.40 5.36
CA ALA A 63 7.19 -7.73 6.34
C ALA A 63 5.70 -7.92 6.02
N LEU A 64 5.30 -7.73 4.77
CA LEU A 64 3.91 -7.92 4.33
C LEU A 64 3.48 -9.39 4.43
N GLN A 65 4.37 -10.34 4.14
CA GLN A 65 4.07 -11.77 4.26
C GLN A 65 3.79 -12.18 5.72
N ARG A 66 4.48 -11.60 6.69
CA ARG A 66 4.27 -11.86 8.12
C ARG A 66 3.09 -11.08 8.71
N ASN A 67 2.62 -10.04 8.03
CA ASN A 67 1.56 -9.17 8.54
C ASN A 67 0.18 -9.80 8.31
N LYS A 68 -0.38 -10.39 9.37
CA LYS A 68 -1.68 -11.09 9.30
C LYS A 68 -2.83 -10.16 8.88
N GLU A 69 -2.78 -8.90 9.29
CA GLU A 69 -3.78 -7.89 8.95
C GLU A 69 -3.75 -7.61 7.44
N PHE A 70 -2.55 -7.41 6.87
CA PHE A 70 -2.37 -7.27 5.43
C PHE A 70 -2.86 -8.49 4.66
N GLN A 71 -2.50 -9.70 5.13
CA GLN A 71 -2.88 -10.95 4.45
C GLN A 71 -4.39 -11.13 4.41
N SER A 72 -5.09 -10.83 5.51
CA SER A 72 -6.54 -10.97 5.59
C SER A 72 -7.30 -9.83 4.91
N PHE A 73 -6.71 -8.64 4.77
CA PHE A 73 -7.32 -7.52 4.06
C PHE A 73 -7.14 -7.63 2.54
N ALA A 74 -5.92 -7.89 2.10
CA ALA A 74 -5.55 -7.85 0.68
C ALA A 74 -5.76 -9.17 -0.06
N PHE A 75 -5.70 -10.33 0.62
CA PHE A 75 -5.65 -11.65 -0.03
C PHE A 75 -4.66 -11.64 -1.20
N PRO A 76 -3.36 -11.30 -0.96
CA PRO A 76 -2.43 -11.00 -2.04
C PRO A 76 -2.09 -12.25 -2.85
N LYS A 77 -2.24 -12.16 -4.18
CA LYS A 77 -1.77 -13.15 -5.16
C LYS A 77 -0.41 -12.78 -5.72
N ARG A 78 -0.25 -11.50 -6.05
CA ARG A 78 1.00 -10.91 -6.55
C ARG A 78 1.15 -9.49 -6.00
N ILE A 79 2.38 -9.12 -5.68
CA ILE A 79 2.75 -7.76 -5.28
C ILE A 79 3.83 -7.28 -6.23
N LEU A 80 3.66 -6.11 -6.83
CA LEU A 80 4.69 -5.51 -7.67
C LEU A 80 5.88 -5.04 -6.84
N PRO A 81 7.09 -5.06 -7.39
CA PRO A 81 8.23 -4.43 -6.74
C PRO A 81 7.94 -2.94 -6.45
N PRO A 82 8.20 -2.46 -5.23
CA PRO A 82 7.91 -1.09 -4.85
C PRO A 82 8.68 -0.06 -5.68
N SER A 83 8.03 1.08 -5.95
CA SER A 83 8.66 2.30 -6.44
C SER A 83 8.95 3.22 -5.26
N TYR A 84 10.20 3.65 -5.09
CA TYR A 84 10.60 4.58 -4.04
C TYR A 84 10.51 6.01 -4.56
N ALA A 85 9.56 6.78 -4.04
CA ALA A 85 9.25 8.13 -4.50
C ALA A 85 9.66 9.19 -3.47
N ARG A 86 10.27 10.27 -3.95
CA ARG A 86 10.69 11.41 -3.16
C ARG A 86 9.99 12.67 -3.66
N TYR A 87 9.42 13.42 -2.74
CA TYR A 87 8.79 14.71 -2.99
C TYR A 87 9.51 15.76 -2.16
N GLU A 88 10.03 16.77 -2.83
CA GLU A 88 10.68 17.93 -2.23
C GLU A 88 9.75 19.14 -2.32
N ARG A 89 10.15 20.27 -1.74
CA ARG A 89 9.34 21.50 -1.76
C ARG A 89 8.89 21.87 -3.18
N GLY A 90 7.58 22.08 -3.35
CA GLY A 90 6.93 22.40 -4.61
C GLY A 90 6.54 21.16 -5.45
N MET A 91 6.95 19.98 -5.04
CA MET A 91 6.58 18.73 -5.73
C MET A 91 5.22 18.22 -5.26
N GLN A 92 4.51 17.58 -6.19
CA GLN A 92 3.17 17.03 -6.00
C GLN A 92 2.90 15.92 -7.02
N TYR A 93 1.78 15.24 -6.84
CA TYR A 93 1.21 14.40 -7.90
C TYR A 93 -0.29 14.70 -7.96
N GLY A 94 -0.73 15.36 -9.02
CA GLY A 94 -2.13 15.75 -9.18
C GLY A 94 -3.09 14.57 -9.24
N THR A 95 -4.38 14.84 -9.18
CA THR A 95 -5.42 13.82 -9.19
C THR A 95 -5.29 12.90 -10.40
N HIS A 96 -5.25 11.59 -10.14
CA HIS A 96 -5.13 10.55 -11.15
C HIS A 96 -5.75 9.25 -10.65
N ILE A 97 -5.83 8.27 -11.53
CA ILE A 97 -6.17 6.88 -11.25
C ILE A 97 -5.00 6.00 -11.70
N ASP A 98 -4.76 4.92 -10.97
CA ASP A 98 -3.75 3.94 -11.34
C ASP A 98 -4.15 3.11 -12.56
N GLY A 99 -3.17 2.62 -13.29
CA GLY A 99 -3.42 1.73 -14.42
C GLY A 99 -4.05 0.41 -13.96
N ALA A 100 -5.12 -0.03 -14.63
CA ALA A 100 -5.83 -1.26 -14.28
C ALA A 100 -4.95 -2.54 -14.44
N VAL A 101 -3.92 -2.46 -15.28
CA VAL A 101 -2.92 -3.52 -15.49
C VAL A 101 -1.54 -2.87 -15.51
N MET A 102 -0.64 -3.32 -14.65
CA MET A 102 0.73 -2.84 -14.56
C MET A 102 1.69 -4.04 -14.47
N ALA A 103 2.77 -4.00 -15.25
CA ALA A 103 3.76 -5.09 -15.33
C ALA A 103 3.13 -6.49 -15.48
N GLY A 104 2.03 -6.59 -16.24
CA GLY A 104 1.35 -7.85 -16.54
C GLY A 104 0.47 -8.42 -15.42
N ILE A 105 0.18 -7.63 -14.37
CA ILE A 105 -0.79 -8.02 -13.34
C ILE A 105 -1.93 -7.00 -13.24
N ARG A 106 -3.12 -7.47 -12.85
CA ARG A 106 -4.25 -6.60 -12.48
C ARG A 106 -3.93 -5.89 -11.17
N THR A 107 -4.20 -4.60 -11.10
CA THR A 107 -4.00 -3.79 -9.90
C THR A 107 -5.33 -3.62 -9.17
N ASP A 108 -5.54 -4.39 -8.12
CA ASP A 108 -6.77 -4.32 -7.31
C ASP A 108 -6.64 -3.34 -6.15
N LEU A 109 -5.47 -3.33 -5.52
CA LEU A 109 -5.13 -2.43 -4.42
C LEU A 109 -3.82 -1.70 -4.71
N ALA A 110 -3.73 -0.48 -4.22
CA ALA A 110 -2.49 0.29 -4.10
C ALA A 110 -2.06 0.34 -2.63
N MET A 111 -0.76 0.43 -2.38
CA MET A 111 -0.20 0.63 -1.06
C MET A 111 0.81 1.76 -1.10
N THR A 112 0.71 2.68 -0.15
CA THR A 112 1.74 3.69 0.13
C THR A 112 2.31 3.46 1.52
N LEU A 113 3.59 3.09 1.60
CA LEU A 113 4.36 2.95 2.83
C LEU A 113 5.14 4.25 3.06
N PHE A 114 4.91 4.90 4.21
CA PHE A 114 5.56 6.14 4.58
C PHE A 114 6.94 5.85 5.19
N LEU A 115 7.96 6.57 4.71
CA LEU A 115 9.36 6.41 5.14
C LEU A 115 9.92 7.69 5.81
N SER A 116 9.26 8.84 5.62
CA SER A 116 9.55 10.08 6.33
C SER A 116 8.61 10.24 7.52
N SER A 117 9.14 10.66 8.66
CA SER A 117 8.31 11.05 9.81
C SER A 117 7.46 12.28 9.47
N PRO A 118 6.16 12.31 9.84
CA PRO A 118 5.22 13.37 9.44
C PRO A 118 5.64 14.78 9.92
N GLU A 119 6.43 14.88 10.99
CA GLU A 119 6.94 16.14 11.51
C GLU A 119 8.09 16.74 10.69
N THR A 120 8.72 15.94 9.81
CA THR A 120 9.88 16.35 9.02
C THR A 120 9.53 17.09 7.75
N TYR A 121 8.24 17.08 7.36
CA TYR A 121 7.76 17.78 6.16
C TYR A 121 6.34 18.32 6.35
N ASP A 122 5.98 19.37 5.60
CA ASP A 122 4.64 19.96 5.57
C ASP A 122 4.01 19.79 4.19
N GLY A 123 2.68 19.61 4.15
CA GLY A 123 1.98 19.19 2.95
C GLY A 123 2.25 17.71 2.62
N GLY A 124 2.12 17.34 1.37
CA GLY A 124 2.44 15.99 0.89
C GLY A 124 1.48 14.91 1.39
N GLU A 125 0.30 15.27 1.86
CA GLU A 125 -0.75 14.31 2.21
C GLU A 125 -1.13 13.47 0.98
N LEU A 126 -1.33 12.17 1.18
CA LEU A 126 -2.04 11.35 0.22
C LEU A 126 -3.53 11.59 0.41
N VAL A 127 -4.19 12.15 -0.60
CA VAL A 127 -5.62 12.43 -0.58
C VAL A 127 -6.32 11.43 -1.49
N ILE A 128 -7.27 10.68 -0.95
CA ILE A 128 -8.01 9.63 -1.65
C ILE A 128 -9.49 10.03 -1.68
N GLU A 129 -10.11 9.95 -2.86
CA GLU A 129 -11.52 10.26 -3.05
C GLU A 129 -12.36 8.99 -2.87
N PHE A 130 -13.17 8.93 -1.81
CA PHE A 130 -14.14 7.87 -1.58
C PHE A 130 -15.57 8.40 -1.75
N ALA A 131 -16.54 7.49 -1.79
CA ALA A 131 -17.95 7.89 -1.82
C ALA A 131 -18.37 8.65 -0.55
N SER A 132 -17.68 8.43 0.56
CA SER A 132 -17.85 9.14 1.84
C SER A 132 -17.21 10.54 1.88
N GLY A 133 -16.39 10.90 0.88
CA GLY A 133 -15.63 12.13 0.77
C GLY A 133 -14.13 11.90 0.67
N GLU A 134 -13.36 12.99 0.60
CA GLU A 134 -11.90 12.94 0.57
C GLU A 134 -11.32 12.55 1.95
N GLN A 135 -10.30 11.70 1.93
CA GLN A 135 -9.51 11.34 3.10
C GLN A 135 -8.07 11.78 2.91
N GLU A 136 -7.57 12.63 3.81
CA GLU A 136 -6.17 13.05 3.85
C GLU A 136 -5.38 12.14 4.76
N ILE A 137 -4.34 11.51 4.22
CA ILE A 137 -3.55 10.49 4.90
C ILE A 137 -2.08 10.92 4.98
N LYS A 138 -1.56 11.00 6.19
CA LYS A 138 -0.16 11.29 6.50
C LYS A 138 0.22 10.50 7.75
N LEU A 139 0.96 9.39 7.55
CA LEU A 139 1.23 8.39 8.58
C LEU A 139 2.64 8.51 9.15
N ALA A 140 2.86 7.85 10.27
CA ALA A 140 4.19 7.68 10.83
C ALA A 140 5.09 6.87 9.89
N ALA A 141 6.40 7.09 9.98
CA ALA A 141 7.36 6.31 9.22
C ALA A 141 7.28 4.82 9.63
N GLY A 142 7.24 3.93 8.64
CA GLY A 142 7.02 2.50 8.83
C GLY A 142 5.56 2.04 8.74
N GLU A 143 4.60 2.96 8.71
CA GLU A 143 3.19 2.65 8.49
C GLU A 143 2.82 2.75 7.01
N ALA A 144 1.86 1.93 6.60
CA ALA A 144 1.32 1.94 5.24
C ALA A 144 -0.20 2.10 5.24
N VAL A 145 -0.71 2.76 4.20
CA VAL A 145 -2.11 2.70 3.82
C VAL A 145 -2.27 1.81 2.60
N VAL A 146 -3.26 0.91 2.66
CA VAL A 146 -3.67 0.03 1.55
C VAL A 146 -5.09 0.41 1.16
N TYR A 147 -5.32 0.72 -0.11
CA TYR A 147 -6.59 1.25 -0.60
C TYR A 147 -6.91 0.72 -2.01
N PRO A 148 -8.18 0.75 -2.47
CA PRO A 148 -8.54 0.31 -3.82
C PRO A 148 -7.83 1.14 -4.90
N ALA A 149 -7.15 0.48 -5.84
CA ALA A 149 -6.49 1.13 -6.97
C ALA A 149 -7.49 1.77 -7.97
N THR A 150 -8.79 1.56 -7.74
CA THR A 150 -9.90 2.10 -8.51
C THR A 150 -10.32 3.51 -8.09
N THR A 151 -9.73 4.05 -7.03
CA THR A 151 -10.06 5.38 -6.50
C THR A 151 -9.22 6.48 -7.13
N LEU A 152 -9.81 7.65 -7.37
CA LEU A 152 -9.05 8.86 -7.67
C LEU A 152 -8.25 9.27 -6.43
N HIS A 153 -7.01 9.65 -6.64
CA HIS A 153 -6.14 10.09 -5.55
C HIS A 153 -5.08 11.07 -6.03
N ARG A 154 -4.49 11.80 -5.10
CA ARG A 154 -3.42 12.77 -5.35
C ARG A 154 -2.44 12.81 -4.18
N VAL A 155 -1.25 13.37 -4.42
CA VAL A 155 -0.32 13.80 -3.39
C VAL A 155 -0.33 15.34 -3.38
N ALA A 156 -0.74 15.93 -2.26
CA ALA A 156 -0.75 17.37 -2.06
C ALA A 156 0.66 17.95 -2.20
N PRO A 157 0.81 19.26 -2.56
CA PRO A 157 2.12 19.88 -2.67
C PRO A 157 2.89 19.81 -1.34
N VAL A 158 4.14 19.38 -1.39
CA VAL A 158 5.07 19.50 -0.26
C VAL A 158 5.51 20.96 -0.15
N THR A 159 5.31 21.58 1.00
CA THR A 159 5.63 23.00 1.22
C THR A 159 6.92 23.18 2.00
N ARG A 160 7.34 22.20 2.80
CA ARG A 160 8.60 22.15 3.56
C ARG A 160 9.10 20.71 3.67
N GLY A 161 10.41 20.53 3.76
CA GLY A 161 11.06 19.21 4.01
C GLY A 161 10.99 18.28 2.80
N THR A 162 11.07 16.99 3.10
CA THR A 162 11.11 15.92 2.08
C THR A 162 10.21 14.76 2.50
N ARG A 163 9.26 14.41 1.64
CA ARG A 163 8.42 13.23 1.78
C ARG A 163 9.01 12.06 1.00
N LEU A 164 9.35 10.99 1.70
CA LEU A 164 9.87 9.75 1.12
C LEU A 164 8.86 8.61 1.36
N VAL A 165 8.53 7.85 0.33
CA VAL A 165 7.59 6.73 0.40
C VAL A 165 7.99 5.58 -0.53
N ALA A 166 7.50 4.38 -0.22
CA ALA A 166 7.45 3.26 -1.15
C ALA A 166 6.00 3.03 -1.60
N VAL A 167 5.78 2.92 -2.92
CA VAL A 167 4.46 2.68 -3.51
C VAL A 167 4.48 1.36 -4.26
N THR A 168 3.49 0.51 -4.03
CA THR A 168 3.34 -0.74 -4.76
C THR A 168 1.87 -1.06 -5.03
N TRP A 169 1.64 -2.04 -5.91
CA TRP A 169 0.31 -2.49 -6.30
C TRP A 169 0.17 -3.99 -6.06
N ILE A 170 -1.03 -4.38 -5.68
CA ILE A 170 -1.37 -5.75 -5.31
C ILE A 170 -2.46 -6.27 -6.22
N GLN A 171 -2.19 -7.43 -6.83
CA GLN A 171 -3.23 -8.27 -7.40
C GLN A 171 -3.76 -9.19 -6.30
N CYS A 172 -5.07 -9.09 -6.05
CA CYS A 172 -5.74 -9.91 -5.05
C CYS A 172 -6.15 -11.28 -5.62
N ALA A 173 -6.07 -12.32 -4.79
CA ALA A 173 -6.59 -13.65 -5.12
C ALA A 173 -8.12 -13.69 -5.13
N VAL A 174 -8.78 -12.77 -4.44
CA VAL A 174 -10.22 -12.55 -4.49
C VAL A 174 -10.47 -11.24 -5.24
N ARG A 175 -10.97 -11.35 -6.48
CA ARG A 175 -11.12 -10.20 -7.38
C ARG A 175 -12.16 -9.20 -6.89
N GLU A 176 -13.31 -9.69 -6.43
CA GLU A 176 -14.45 -8.85 -6.08
C GLU A 176 -14.23 -8.18 -4.72
N GLU A 177 -14.19 -6.85 -4.70
CA GLU A 177 -13.90 -6.04 -3.50
C GLU A 177 -14.91 -6.30 -2.38
N ARG A 178 -16.22 -6.39 -2.71
CA ARG A 178 -17.26 -6.64 -1.72
C ARG A 178 -17.10 -7.99 -1.04
N VAL A 179 -16.66 -8.99 -1.80
CA VAL A 179 -16.39 -10.33 -1.26
C VAL A 179 -15.15 -10.33 -0.39
N ARG A 180 -14.09 -9.59 -0.79
CA ARG A 180 -12.91 -9.40 0.07
C ARG A 180 -13.28 -8.76 1.41
N SER A 181 -14.16 -7.74 1.40
CA SER A 181 -14.65 -7.10 2.62
C SER A 181 -15.36 -8.09 3.54
N VAL A 182 -16.24 -8.92 3.01
CA VAL A 182 -16.94 -9.96 3.80
C VAL A 182 -15.97 -11.00 4.37
N LEU A 183 -15.00 -11.45 3.57
CA LEU A 183 -13.97 -12.39 4.03
C LEU A 183 -13.08 -11.78 5.12
N TYR A 184 -12.72 -10.51 4.98
CA TYR A 184 -11.97 -9.80 6.01
C TYR A 184 -12.75 -9.71 7.32
N ASP A 185 -14.04 -9.34 7.29
CA ASP A 185 -14.88 -9.28 8.48
C ASP A 185 -15.05 -10.67 9.12
N LEU A 186 -15.20 -11.74 8.31
CA LEU A 186 -15.22 -13.11 8.80
C LEU A 186 -13.89 -13.49 9.47
N SER A 187 -12.75 -13.10 8.89
CA SER A 187 -11.43 -13.38 9.49
C SER A 187 -11.28 -12.73 10.87
N ARG A 188 -11.76 -11.50 11.02
CA ARG A 188 -11.79 -10.78 12.30
C ARG A 188 -12.73 -11.46 13.32
N ALA A 189 -13.91 -11.90 12.85
CA ALA A 189 -14.86 -12.62 13.70
C ALA A 189 -14.26 -13.94 14.20
N VAL A 190 -13.53 -14.69 13.34
CA VAL A 190 -12.79 -15.89 13.76
C VAL A 190 -11.77 -15.54 14.86
N SER A 191 -10.94 -14.50 14.63
CA SER A 191 -9.93 -14.07 15.61
C SER A 191 -10.54 -13.65 16.95
N HIS A 192 -11.71 -13.00 16.94
CA HIS A 192 -12.41 -12.65 18.16
C HIS A 192 -12.93 -13.89 18.92
N ALA A 193 -13.51 -14.87 18.21
CA ALA A 193 -13.98 -16.11 18.82
C ALA A 193 -12.80 -16.92 19.42
N GLU A 194 -11.65 -16.98 18.72
CA GLU A 194 -10.42 -17.60 19.23
C GLU A 194 -9.93 -16.93 20.52
N ALA A 195 -9.89 -15.59 20.54
CA ALA A 195 -9.49 -14.81 21.71
C ALA A 195 -10.44 -15.04 22.91
N ALA A 196 -11.75 -15.19 22.63
CA ALA A 196 -12.76 -15.52 23.62
C ALA A 196 -12.73 -17.00 24.04
N LYS A 197 -11.92 -17.85 23.40
CA LYS A 197 -11.86 -19.31 23.61
C LYS A 197 -13.20 -20.02 23.36
N ASP A 198 -14.02 -19.47 22.49
CA ASP A 198 -15.29 -20.06 22.05
C ASP A 198 -15.02 -21.03 20.88
N ALA A 199 -14.81 -22.30 21.20
CA ALA A 199 -14.43 -23.31 20.23
C ALA A 199 -15.55 -23.60 19.20
N GLU A 200 -16.82 -23.57 19.62
CA GLU A 200 -17.96 -23.83 18.73
C GLU A 200 -18.10 -22.69 17.73
N GLN A 201 -18.09 -21.45 18.19
CA GLN A 201 -18.18 -20.27 17.33
C GLN A 201 -16.97 -20.18 16.38
N THR A 202 -15.76 -20.45 16.88
CA THR A 202 -14.54 -20.48 16.07
C THR A 202 -14.66 -21.47 14.92
N LEU A 203 -15.13 -22.69 15.20
CA LEU A 203 -15.29 -23.72 14.17
C LEU A 203 -16.33 -23.34 13.11
N LEU A 204 -17.48 -22.80 13.54
CA LEU A 204 -18.56 -22.36 12.64
C LEU A 204 -18.10 -21.23 11.73
N LEU A 205 -17.49 -20.17 12.29
CA LEU A 205 -16.99 -19.04 11.54
C LEU A 205 -15.87 -19.44 10.57
N SER A 206 -14.92 -20.27 11.03
CA SER A 206 -13.85 -20.80 10.16
C SER A 206 -14.41 -21.61 8.98
N LYS A 207 -15.46 -22.44 9.22
CA LYS A 207 -16.16 -23.16 8.16
C LYS A 207 -16.78 -22.19 7.14
N CYS A 208 -17.45 -21.14 7.61
CA CYS A 208 -18.06 -20.14 6.71
C CYS A 208 -16.97 -19.42 5.88
N PHE A 209 -15.90 -18.96 6.53
CA PHE A 209 -14.77 -18.30 5.89
C PHE A 209 -14.15 -19.17 4.78
N HIS A 210 -13.76 -20.41 5.12
CA HIS A 210 -13.09 -21.27 4.16
C HIS A 210 -14.00 -21.73 3.02
N ASN A 211 -15.30 -21.93 3.27
CA ASN A 211 -16.23 -22.29 2.21
C ASN A 211 -16.49 -21.13 1.26
N LEU A 212 -16.67 -19.90 1.78
CA LEU A 212 -16.77 -18.71 0.94
C LEU A 212 -15.50 -18.51 0.13
N LEU A 213 -14.32 -18.61 0.76
CA LEU A 213 -13.04 -18.43 0.08
C LEU A 213 -12.87 -19.43 -1.08
N ARG A 214 -13.25 -20.71 -0.90
CA ARG A 214 -13.19 -21.73 -1.98
C ARG A 214 -14.05 -21.36 -3.19
N CYS A 215 -15.15 -20.64 -3.00
CA CYS A 215 -16.03 -20.24 -4.10
C CYS A 215 -15.47 -19.09 -4.94
N VAL A 216 -14.55 -18.28 -4.39
CA VAL A 216 -14.17 -16.98 -4.98
C VAL A 216 -12.68 -16.77 -5.19
N VAL A 217 -11.83 -17.62 -4.60
CA VAL A 217 -10.37 -17.50 -4.76
C VAL A 217 -9.94 -17.90 -6.17
N GLU A 218 -9.13 -17.05 -6.80
CA GLU A 218 -8.42 -17.37 -8.04
C GLU A 218 -7.08 -18.04 -7.67
N PRO A 219 -6.85 -19.31 -8.06
CA PRO A 219 -5.63 -20.05 -7.74
C PRO A 219 -4.36 -19.46 -8.38
#